data_6bea624808b167fd0112c1514a9c92bd
#
_entry.id   6bea624808b167fd0112c1514a9c92bd
#
_cell.length_a   1.000
_cell.length_b   1.000
_cell.length_c   1.000
_cell.angle_alpha   90.00
_cell.angle_beta   90.00
_cell.angle_gamma   90.00
#
_symmetry.space_group_name_H-M   'P 1'
#
loop_
_entity.id
_entity.type
_entity.pdbx_description
1 polymer ?
#
loop_
_entity_poly.entity_id
_entity_poly.type
_entity_poly.pdbx_seq_one_letter_code
_entity_poly.pdbx_strand_id
1 'polypeptide(L)'
;MADIYHIWADHHKDVNAKEFAIKMRKFLDGLVQMGRMKSYRLTRAKLGFRSMDLPEFHVMMEFDNMQQLDDAMTSVIRNEEKIDESHVAFNQLVDTETIQHFLYRDFPDDLDSKQVDKNEKAFTINEVVEATKKIVPKIWKN
;
A
#
# COMPACT_ATOMS: atom_id res chain seq x y z
N MET A 1 -8.50 11.44 8.22
CA MET A 1 -7.46 10.48 8.63
C MET A 1 -6.89 9.82 7.42
N ALA A 2 -5.60 9.92 7.23
CA ALA A 2 -4.97 9.34 6.06
C ALA A 2 -4.77 7.84 6.20
N ASP A 3 -5.09 7.12 5.13
CA ASP A 3 -4.68 5.74 4.90
C ASP A 3 -3.49 5.76 3.95
N ILE A 4 -2.44 5.04 4.29
CA ILE A 4 -1.19 5.03 3.53
C ILE A 4 -0.92 3.62 3.04
N TYR A 5 -0.95 3.44 1.73
CA TYR A 5 -0.66 2.17 1.09
C TYR A 5 0.80 2.15 0.64
N HIS A 6 1.56 1.21 1.15
CA HIS A 6 2.97 1.03 0.86
C HIS A 6 3.19 -0.11 -0.11
N ILE A 7 3.99 0.12 -1.13
CA ILE A 7 4.48 -0.94 -2.01
C ILE A 7 6.01 -0.88 -2.04
N TRP A 8 6.64 -2.02 -1.85
CA TRP A 8 8.04 -2.25 -2.22
C TRP A 8 8.07 -3.13 -3.46
N ALA A 9 8.88 -2.76 -4.43
CA ALA A 9 9.04 -3.53 -5.66
C ALA A 9 10.40 -3.28 -6.31
N ASP A 10 10.86 -4.24 -7.09
CA ASP A 10 11.99 -4.09 -8.00
C ASP A 10 11.48 -4.03 -9.44
N HIS A 11 12.21 -3.34 -10.30
CA HIS A 11 12.02 -3.47 -11.74
C HIS A 11 12.75 -4.71 -12.27
N HIS A 12 12.40 -5.16 -13.47
CA HIS A 12 13.15 -6.20 -14.15
C HIS A 12 14.61 -5.79 -14.37
N LYS A 13 15.53 -6.74 -14.37
CA LYS A 13 16.98 -6.50 -14.44
C LYS A 13 17.42 -5.78 -15.71
N ASP A 14 16.72 -5.97 -16.81
CA ASP A 14 16.98 -5.36 -18.10
C ASP A 14 16.32 -3.97 -18.27
N VAL A 15 15.57 -3.52 -17.27
CA VAL A 15 14.87 -2.24 -17.30
C VAL A 15 15.73 -1.15 -16.65
N ASN A 16 15.76 0.02 -17.27
CA ASN A 16 16.41 1.19 -16.72
C ASN A 16 15.59 1.77 -15.55
N ALA A 17 16.25 2.04 -14.42
CA ALA A 17 15.60 2.56 -13.22
C ALA A 17 14.89 3.90 -13.43
N LYS A 18 15.44 4.77 -14.30
CA LYS A 18 14.78 6.05 -14.63
C LYS A 18 13.50 5.85 -15.45
N GLU A 19 13.52 4.94 -16.41
CA GLU A 19 12.35 4.59 -17.20
C GLU A 19 11.24 4.02 -16.29
N PHE A 20 11.61 3.11 -15.41
CA PHE A 20 10.70 2.57 -14.40
C PHE A 20 10.06 3.68 -13.56
N ALA A 21 10.86 4.61 -13.03
CA ALA A 21 10.36 5.71 -12.22
C ALA A 21 9.45 6.65 -13.01
N ILE A 22 9.77 6.96 -14.27
CA ILE A 22 8.94 7.81 -15.15
C ILE A 22 7.58 7.17 -15.41
N LYS A 23 7.55 5.88 -15.75
CA LYS A 23 6.31 5.14 -16.00
C LYS A 23 5.46 5.03 -14.74
N MET A 24 6.07 4.74 -13.60
CA MET A 24 5.38 4.69 -12.31
C MET A 24 4.78 6.06 -11.95
N ARG A 25 5.53 7.14 -12.07
CA ARG A 25 5.04 8.50 -11.81
C ARG A 25 3.87 8.86 -12.71
N LYS A 26 3.94 8.54 -13.99
CA LYS A 26 2.85 8.80 -14.93
C LYS A 26 1.54 8.12 -14.48
N PHE A 27 1.63 6.88 -14.04
CA PHE A 27 0.48 6.15 -13.52
C PHE A 27 -0.08 6.79 -12.24
N LEU A 28 0.79 7.07 -11.26
CA LEU A 28 0.39 7.64 -9.97
C LEU A 28 -0.12 9.08 -10.10
N ASP A 29 0.52 9.89 -10.94
CA ASP A 29 0.05 11.25 -11.27
C ASP A 29 -1.36 11.22 -11.87
N GLY A 30 -1.65 10.24 -12.70
CA GLY A 30 -2.99 10.03 -13.26
C GLY A 30 -4.04 9.80 -12.16
N LEU A 31 -3.74 8.97 -11.16
CA LEU A 31 -4.64 8.74 -10.03
C LEU A 31 -4.85 10.00 -9.19
N VAL A 32 -3.80 10.79 -8.96
CA VAL A 32 -3.90 12.06 -8.24
C VAL A 32 -4.76 13.06 -9.02
N GLN A 33 -4.53 13.20 -10.33
CA GLN A 33 -5.30 14.11 -11.19
C GLN A 33 -6.77 13.75 -11.27
N MET A 34 -7.12 12.48 -11.16
CA MET A 34 -8.50 12.00 -11.14
C MET A 34 -9.15 12.10 -9.75
N GLY A 35 -8.44 12.60 -8.74
CA GLY A 35 -8.93 12.65 -7.36
C GLY A 35 -9.05 11.27 -6.69
N ARG A 36 -8.40 10.24 -7.25
CA ARG A 36 -8.41 8.88 -6.72
C ARG A 36 -7.30 8.63 -5.69
N MET A 37 -6.41 9.57 -5.52
CA MET A 37 -5.31 9.55 -4.56
C MET A 37 -5.00 10.96 -4.12
N LYS A 38 -4.63 11.16 -2.87
CA LYS A 38 -4.24 12.47 -2.36
C LYS A 38 -2.83 12.85 -2.81
N SER A 39 -1.88 11.98 -2.56
CA SER A 39 -0.47 12.21 -2.89
C SER A 39 0.30 10.89 -2.88
N TYR A 40 1.52 10.93 -3.36
CA TYR A 40 2.45 9.81 -3.24
C TYR A 40 3.90 10.27 -3.12
N ARG A 41 4.76 9.37 -2.65
CA ARG A 41 6.22 9.50 -2.74
C ARG A 41 6.81 8.22 -3.32
N LEU A 42 7.73 8.39 -4.25
CA LEU A 42 8.56 7.32 -4.78
C LEU A 42 9.98 7.51 -4.25
N THR A 43 10.48 6.51 -3.56
CA THR A 43 11.83 6.49 -2.98
C THR A 43 12.59 5.24 -3.41
N ARG A 44 13.90 5.30 -3.31
CA ARG A 44 14.82 4.21 -3.60
C ARG A 44 15.77 4.02 -2.43
N ALA A 45 16.01 2.78 -2.02
CA ALA A 45 16.98 2.47 -0.99
C ALA A 45 18.36 3.01 -1.38
N LYS A 46 19.07 3.59 -0.43
CA LYS A 46 20.41 4.16 -0.60
C LYS A 46 21.42 3.47 0.29
N LEU A 47 22.64 3.36 -0.23
CA LEU A 47 23.80 2.86 0.51
C LEU A 47 23.61 1.47 1.13
N GLY A 48 22.64 0.69 0.66
CA GLY A 48 22.36 -0.63 1.22
C GLY A 48 21.80 -0.62 2.64
N PHE A 49 21.30 0.52 3.14
CA PHE A 49 20.66 0.60 4.46
C PHE A 49 19.29 -0.10 4.45
N ARG A 50 19.33 -1.41 4.48
CA ARG A 50 18.16 -2.28 4.59
C ARG A 50 18.48 -3.36 5.62
N SER A 51 17.71 -3.38 6.70
CA SER A 51 17.83 -4.42 7.73
C SER A 51 17.09 -5.69 7.38
N MET A 52 16.28 -5.65 6.32
CA MET A 52 15.52 -6.78 5.78
C MET A 52 15.72 -6.82 4.27
N ASP A 53 15.45 -7.96 3.66
CA ASP A 53 15.50 -8.14 2.21
C ASP A 53 14.24 -7.58 1.53
N LEU A 54 14.05 -6.28 1.67
CA LEU A 54 13.00 -5.54 0.96
C LEU A 54 13.48 -5.11 -0.42
N PRO A 55 12.60 -5.05 -1.43
CA PRO A 55 12.92 -4.48 -2.72
C PRO A 55 13.43 -3.04 -2.63
N GLU A 56 14.13 -2.62 -3.68
CA GLU A 56 14.86 -1.35 -3.67
C GLU A 56 13.96 -0.11 -3.75
N PHE A 57 12.85 -0.20 -4.49
CA PHE A 57 11.92 0.91 -4.67
C PHE A 57 10.76 0.80 -3.68
N HIS A 58 10.42 1.95 -3.11
CA HIS A 58 9.33 2.08 -2.17
C HIS A 58 8.40 3.20 -2.60
N VAL A 59 7.12 2.89 -2.73
CA VAL A 59 6.07 3.86 -2.99
C VAL A 59 5.17 3.98 -1.78
N MET A 60 4.97 5.21 -1.33
CA MET A 60 3.98 5.58 -0.32
C MET A 60 2.83 6.27 -1.04
N MET A 61 1.64 5.71 -0.99
CA MET A 61 0.44 6.27 -1.58
C MET A 61 -0.50 6.70 -0.48
N GLU A 62 -0.78 8.00 -0.38
CA GLU A 62 -1.64 8.57 0.63
C GLU A 62 -3.06 8.76 0.09
N PHE A 63 -4.03 8.28 0.85
CA PHE A 63 -5.46 8.42 0.58
C PHE A 63 -6.12 9.15 1.73
N ASP A 64 -7.14 9.97 1.43
CA ASP A 64 -7.88 10.70 2.46
C ASP A 64 -8.66 9.76 3.39
N ASN A 65 -9.11 8.62 2.84
CA ASN A 65 -9.88 7.60 3.55
C ASN A 65 -9.90 6.28 2.75
N MET A 66 -10.47 5.25 3.34
CA MET A 66 -10.60 3.93 2.72
C MET A 66 -11.47 3.95 1.45
N GLN A 67 -12.46 4.83 1.38
CA GLN A 67 -13.31 4.93 0.19
C GLN A 67 -12.49 5.41 -1.03
N GLN A 68 -11.62 6.39 -0.86
CA GLN A 68 -10.75 6.87 -1.93
C GLN A 68 -9.78 5.77 -2.38
N LEU A 69 -9.23 5.00 -1.44
CA LEU A 69 -8.41 3.82 -1.76
C LEU A 69 -9.19 2.78 -2.58
N ASP A 70 -10.40 2.46 -2.14
CA ASP A 70 -11.25 1.49 -2.84
C ASP A 70 -11.61 1.99 -4.25
N ASP A 71 -11.93 3.26 -4.40
CA ASP A 71 -12.20 3.88 -5.70
C ASP A 71 -10.97 3.81 -6.63
N ALA A 72 -9.78 4.05 -6.10
CA ALA A 72 -8.54 3.93 -6.86
C ALA A 72 -8.30 2.49 -7.33
N MET A 73 -8.43 1.51 -6.45
CA MET A 73 -8.26 0.09 -6.79
C MET A 73 -9.31 -0.38 -7.80
N THR A 74 -10.55 0.08 -7.66
CA THR A 74 -11.65 -0.20 -8.60
C THR A 74 -11.35 0.37 -9.99
N SER A 75 -10.81 1.59 -10.08
CA SER A 75 -10.39 2.20 -11.35
C SER A 75 -9.35 1.37 -12.09
N VAL A 76 -8.39 0.82 -11.36
CA VAL A 76 -7.34 -0.06 -11.90
C VAL A 76 -7.94 -1.39 -12.39
N ILE A 77 -8.79 -2.02 -11.59
CA ILE A 77 -9.39 -3.32 -11.91
C ILE A 77 -10.35 -3.23 -13.09
N ARG A 78 -11.11 -2.13 -13.20
CA ARG A 78 -12.09 -1.92 -14.29
C ARG A 78 -11.46 -1.42 -15.58
N ASN A 79 -10.16 -1.24 -15.62
CA ASN A 79 -9.44 -0.79 -16.81
C ASN A 79 -10.02 0.52 -17.37
N GLU A 80 -10.17 1.53 -16.52
CA GLU A 80 -10.55 2.87 -16.99
C GLU A 80 -9.46 3.38 -17.96
N GLU A 81 -9.82 3.71 -19.19
CA GLU A 81 -8.91 3.89 -20.35
C GLU A 81 -7.63 4.70 -20.04
N LYS A 82 -7.76 5.82 -19.35
CA LYS A 82 -6.60 6.69 -19.01
C LYS A 82 -5.67 6.08 -17.96
N ILE A 83 -6.20 5.26 -17.09
CA ILE A 83 -5.44 4.58 -16.03
C ILE A 83 -4.84 3.30 -16.58
N ASP A 84 -5.57 2.58 -17.41
CA ASP A 84 -5.16 1.27 -17.92
C ASP A 84 -3.86 1.34 -18.73
N GLU A 85 -3.76 2.25 -19.70
CA GLU A 85 -2.53 2.41 -20.48
C GLU A 85 -1.29 2.66 -19.62
N SER A 86 -1.39 3.58 -18.66
CA SER A 86 -0.27 3.92 -17.79
C SER A 86 0.04 2.81 -16.79
N HIS A 87 -0.98 2.12 -16.29
CA HIS A 87 -0.84 0.97 -15.40
C HIS A 87 -0.17 -0.21 -16.11
N VAL A 88 -0.61 -0.54 -17.32
CA VAL A 88 0.01 -1.60 -18.12
C VAL A 88 1.46 -1.25 -18.44
N ALA A 89 1.73 -0.04 -18.91
CA ALA A 89 3.08 0.40 -19.24
C ALA A 89 4.04 0.32 -18.03
N PHE A 90 3.57 0.68 -16.85
CA PHE A 90 4.32 0.54 -15.60
C PHE A 90 4.45 -0.93 -15.20
N ASN A 91 3.37 -1.69 -15.23
CA ASN A 91 3.33 -3.07 -14.74
C ASN A 91 4.24 -4.01 -15.52
N GLN A 92 4.47 -3.73 -16.81
CA GLN A 92 5.42 -4.48 -17.64
C GLN A 92 6.88 -4.33 -17.17
N LEU A 93 7.20 -3.27 -16.44
CA LEU A 93 8.56 -2.99 -15.96
C LEU A 93 8.83 -3.54 -14.56
N VAL A 94 7.78 -3.87 -13.81
CA VAL A 94 7.87 -4.37 -12.43
C VAL A 94 8.14 -5.88 -12.45
N ASP A 95 9.10 -6.29 -11.64
CA ASP A 95 9.19 -7.69 -11.24
C ASP A 95 8.11 -8.00 -10.20
N THR A 96 6.99 -8.54 -10.67
CA THR A 96 5.80 -8.77 -9.84
C THR A 96 6.02 -9.76 -8.71
N GLU A 97 7.00 -10.64 -8.82
CA GLU A 97 7.36 -11.58 -7.75
C GLU A 97 8.00 -10.88 -6.54
N THR A 98 8.55 -9.68 -6.75
CA THR A 98 9.19 -8.90 -5.67
C THR A 98 8.21 -8.03 -4.89
N ILE A 99 6.99 -7.84 -5.36
CA ILE A 99 6.03 -6.92 -4.75
C ILE A 99 5.69 -7.34 -3.33
N GLN A 100 5.88 -6.39 -2.41
CA GLN A 100 5.40 -6.47 -1.03
C GLN A 100 4.60 -5.22 -0.73
N HIS A 101 3.49 -5.37 -0.04
CA HIS A 101 2.57 -4.27 0.21
C HIS A 101 2.01 -4.31 1.62
N PHE A 102 1.75 -3.13 2.17
CA PHE A 102 1.21 -2.94 3.51
C PHE A 102 0.29 -1.73 3.52
N LEU A 103 -0.75 -1.79 4.34
CA LEU A 103 -1.65 -0.69 4.58
C LEU A 103 -1.48 -0.19 6.01
N TYR A 104 -1.19 1.10 6.16
CA TYR A 104 -1.09 1.80 7.43
C TYR A 104 -2.11 2.93 7.48
N ARG A 105 -2.52 3.26 8.68
CA ARG A 105 -3.37 4.41 8.96
C ARG A 105 -2.69 5.29 9.99
N ASP A 106 -2.91 6.60 9.90
CA ASP A 106 -2.47 7.53 10.94
C ASP A 106 -2.99 7.11 12.32
N PHE A 107 -2.17 7.25 13.32
CA PHE A 107 -2.52 6.93 14.70
C PHE A 107 -2.37 8.19 15.58
N PRO A 108 -3.30 8.47 16.52
CA PRO A 108 -4.59 7.78 16.71
C PRO A 108 -5.58 8.07 15.59
N ASP A 109 -6.43 7.11 15.24
CA ASP A 109 -7.48 7.29 14.26
C ASP A 109 -8.84 7.61 14.91
N ASP A 110 -9.89 7.79 14.08
CA ASP A 110 -11.23 8.11 14.59
C ASP A 110 -11.84 6.98 15.43
N LEU A 111 -11.37 5.75 15.25
CA LEU A 111 -11.79 4.62 16.08
C LEU A 111 -11.18 4.73 17.47
N ASP A 112 -9.92 5.16 17.55
CA ASP A 112 -9.22 5.36 18.83
C ASP A 112 -9.84 6.53 19.62
N SER A 113 -10.25 7.60 18.95
CA SER A 113 -10.91 8.74 19.57
C SER A 113 -12.30 8.38 20.12
N LYS A 114 -13.01 7.45 19.50
CA LYS A 114 -14.29 6.92 19.99
C LYS A 114 -14.12 5.99 21.19
N GLN A 115 -12.99 5.37 21.36
CA GLN A 115 -12.67 4.52 22.51
C GLN A 115 -12.55 5.32 23.84
N VAL A 116 -12.48 6.64 23.75
CA VAL A 116 -12.53 7.52 24.93
C VAL A 116 -13.94 7.67 25.48
N ASP A 117 -14.96 7.25 24.73
CA ASP A 117 -16.32 7.18 25.27
C ASP A 117 -16.41 6.00 26.24
N LYS A 118 -16.61 6.32 27.53
CA LYS A 118 -16.52 5.44 28.71
C LYS A 118 -17.40 4.18 28.68
N ASN A 119 -18.12 3.94 27.61
CA ASN A 119 -19.07 2.85 27.44
C ASN A 119 -18.70 1.84 26.34
N GLU A 120 -17.71 2.12 25.49
CA GLU A 120 -17.23 1.13 24.54
C GLU A 120 -16.03 0.39 25.15
N LYS A 121 -16.16 -0.91 25.32
CA LYS A 121 -15.04 -1.78 25.68
C LYS A 121 -14.03 -1.78 24.54
N ALA A 122 -12.93 -1.07 24.73
CA ALA A 122 -11.76 -1.28 23.91
C ALA A 122 -11.33 -2.75 24.03
N PHE A 123 -11.00 -3.38 22.89
CA PHE A 123 -10.36 -4.68 22.90
C PHE A 123 -9.00 -4.53 23.63
N THR A 124 -8.80 -5.31 24.66
CA THR A 124 -7.49 -5.38 25.30
C THR A 124 -6.52 -6.18 24.44
N ILE A 125 -5.22 -5.92 24.60
CA ILE A 125 -4.18 -6.72 23.92
C ILE A 125 -4.38 -8.21 24.23
N ASN A 126 -4.81 -8.55 25.43
CA ASN A 126 -5.08 -9.95 25.83
C ASN A 126 -6.24 -10.55 25.03
N GLU A 127 -7.30 -9.81 24.75
CA GLU A 127 -8.43 -10.30 23.93
C GLU A 127 -8.00 -10.55 22.49
N VAL A 128 -7.17 -9.67 21.92
CA VAL A 128 -6.59 -9.86 20.58
C VAL A 128 -5.65 -11.07 20.56
N VAL A 129 -4.80 -11.22 21.55
CA VAL A 129 -3.88 -12.38 21.69
C VAL A 129 -4.66 -13.69 21.81
N GLU A 130 -5.72 -13.73 22.64
CA GLU A 130 -6.55 -14.92 22.78
C GLU A 130 -7.31 -15.27 21.49
N ALA A 131 -7.82 -14.27 20.77
CA ALA A 131 -8.44 -14.49 19.45
C ALA A 131 -7.44 -15.05 18.43
N THR A 132 -6.20 -14.55 18.44
CA THR A 132 -5.11 -15.02 17.58
C THR A 132 -4.71 -16.46 17.91
N LYS A 133 -4.63 -16.82 19.18
CA LYS A 133 -4.34 -18.20 19.63
C LYS A 133 -5.37 -19.21 19.16
N LYS A 134 -6.64 -18.81 19.01
CA LYS A 134 -7.71 -19.68 18.48
C LYS A 134 -7.58 -19.93 16.98
N ILE A 135 -6.96 -19.03 16.24
CA ILE A 135 -6.79 -19.11 14.77
C ILE A 135 -5.50 -19.86 14.41
N VAL A 136 -4.40 -19.55 15.09
CA VAL A 136 -3.06 -20.11 14.83
C VAL A 136 -3.02 -21.65 14.90
N PRO A 137 -3.65 -22.34 15.88
CA PRO A 137 -3.62 -23.79 15.93
C PRO A 137 -4.34 -24.47 14.75
N LYS A 138 -5.29 -23.81 14.12
CA LYS A 138 -5.99 -24.34 12.94
C LYS A 138 -5.15 -24.26 11.67
N ILE A 139 -4.21 -23.30 11.60
CA ILE A 139 -3.32 -23.08 10.46
C ILE A 139 -2.08 -23.97 10.54
N TRP A 140 -1.60 -24.27 11.75
CA TRP A 140 -0.34 -24.99 11.99
C TRP A 140 -0.50 -26.49 12.24
N LYS A 141 -1.72 -27.02 12.29
CA LYS A 141 -2.02 -28.44 12.55
C LYS A 141 -2.18 -29.31 11.29
N ASN A 142 -1.69 -28.86 10.17
CA ASN A 142 -1.65 -29.68 8.95
C ASN A 142 -0.24 -30.22 8.70
#